data_05a7a2ce0d54147bdbb4eaad4b5c3a72
#
_entry.id   05a7a2ce0d54147bdbb4eaad4b5c3a72
#
_cell.length_a   1.000
_cell.length_b   1.000
_cell.length_c   1.000
_cell.angle_alpha   90.00
_cell.angle_beta   90.00
_cell.angle_gamma   90.00
#
_symmetry.space_group_name_H-M   'P 1'
#
loop_
_entity.id
_entity.type
_entity.pdbx_description
1 polymer ?
#
loop_
_entity_poly.entity_id
_entity_poly.type
_entity_poly.pdbx_seq_one_letter_code
_entity_poly.pdbx_strand_id
1 'polypeptide(L)'
;MNKTALTKTYTKDIQNSCLNSKKIVLSLATISFLASCTHATLTPEIKTYEETNRHAKARSGLQSRNSNNETINNLQTSTKTISGTGNTLVIESSGTITISNGGQQAVNFQPNSSTSTFLNKGTLIGGNNTASVQLGANGNNGVNIETFDNQGIIGNGSSKFGVTVFFGGGGKDNSKSIINNFSNSGTIHSNAGESIYFGNANISSFVNSGTIKSKQGAGVNISQGTSIGNFNNSGTIEGKKVGVRVNSTINTFVNSGLITTTVKGVHWSDGIGINANVKTLKNTGTIQGFSAPIKSSGGTIETLINEGTMKGESIGIYMSGGLVKTLINSGTINQNNSATWAAGIKLQNNSTIENIINTGSIRSNAFGISVTGGKF
;
A
#
# COMPACT_ATOMS: atom_id res chain seq x y z
N MET A 1 6.33 25.87 40.07
CA MET A 1 5.40 24.72 40.01
C MET A 1 6.14 23.47 40.50
N ASN A 2 5.64 22.86 41.53
CA ASN A 2 6.35 21.84 42.31
C ASN A 2 6.31 20.51 41.61
N LYS A 3 7.47 19.93 41.26
CA LYS A 3 7.61 18.62 40.59
C LYS A 3 6.89 17.47 41.32
N THR A 4 6.64 17.62 42.63
CA THR A 4 5.96 16.64 43.47
C THR A 4 4.43 16.56 43.22
N ALA A 5 3.82 17.62 42.73
CA ALA A 5 2.39 17.63 42.45
C ALA A 5 2.03 16.91 41.12
N LEU A 6 2.93 17.00 40.12
CA LEU A 6 2.72 16.33 38.83
C LEU A 6 2.83 14.80 38.94
N THR A 7 3.73 14.31 39.79
CA THR A 7 3.94 12.86 39.97
C THR A 7 2.75 12.20 40.70
N LYS A 8 2.09 12.92 41.59
CA LYS A 8 0.91 12.39 42.30
C LYS A 8 -0.35 12.29 41.42
N THR A 9 -0.52 13.21 40.48
CA THR A 9 -1.66 13.18 39.54
C THR A 9 -1.51 12.05 38.53
N TYR A 10 -0.32 11.85 38.01
CA TYR A 10 -0.06 10.75 37.05
C TYR A 10 -0.22 9.33 37.63
N THR A 11 0.19 9.13 38.90
CA THR A 11 0.04 7.83 39.57
C THR A 11 -1.44 7.51 39.88
N LYS A 12 -2.26 8.52 40.12
CA LYS A 12 -3.69 8.32 40.42
C LYS A 12 -4.48 7.98 39.16
N ASP A 13 -4.15 8.57 38.03
CA ASP A 13 -4.81 8.28 36.75
C ASP A 13 -4.42 6.90 36.19
N ILE A 14 -3.19 6.43 36.43
CA ILE A 14 -2.75 5.09 36.05
C ILE A 14 -3.42 4.02 36.92
N GLN A 15 -3.63 4.25 38.20
CA GLN A 15 -4.34 3.32 39.09
C GLN A 15 -5.83 3.23 38.75
N ASN A 16 -6.48 4.34 38.35
CA ASN A 16 -7.88 4.33 37.96
C ASN A 16 -8.13 3.71 36.58
N SER A 17 -7.17 3.75 35.66
CA SER A 17 -7.27 3.12 34.35
C SER A 17 -7.08 1.60 34.41
N CYS A 18 -6.32 1.08 35.37
CA CYS A 18 -6.17 -0.37 35.58
C CYS A 18 -7.40 -1.04 36.21
N LEU A 19 -8.26 -0.27 36.91
CA LEU A 19 -9.40 -0.82 37.64
C LEU A 19 -10.71 -0.89 36.83
N ASN A 20 -10.82 -0.21 35.70
CA ASN A 20 -12.10 -0.06 34.97
C ASN A 20 -12.14 -0.55 33.51
N SER A 21 -11.09 -1.14 32.96
CA SER A 21 -11.13 -1.60 31.57
C SER A 21 -11.12 -3.14 31.45
N LYS A 22 -12.28 -3.70 31.14
CA LYS A 22 -12.45 -5.14 30.85
C LYS A 22 -11.92 -5.58 29.48
N LYS A 23 -11.21 -4.75 28.73
CA LYS A 23 -10.53 -5.10 27.46
C LYS A 23 -9.33 -4.18 27.24
N ILE A 24 -8.14 -4.66 27.47
CA ILE A 24 -6.91 -4.03 26.99
C ILE A 24 -6.35 -4.89 25.86
N VAL A 25 -6.34 -4.36 24.63
CA VAL A 25 -5.61 -4.95 23.51
C VAL A 25 -4.21 -4.33 23.55
N LEU A 26 -3.21 -5.09 23.99
CA LEU A 26 -1.83 -4.65 24.07
C LEU A 26 -1.14 -4.83 22.71
N SER A 27 -0.61 -3.74 22.14
CA SER A 27 0.30 -3.79 20.99
C SER A 27 1.72 -4.10 21.47
N LEU A 28 2.58 -4.62 20.57
CA LEU A 28 3.97 -4.98 20.90
C LEU A 28 4.81 -3.86 21.56
N ALA A 29 4.45 -2.61 21.37
CA ALA A 29 5.13 -1.45 21.96
C ALA A 29 4.90 -1.30 23.47
N THR A 30 3.88 -1.97 24.04
CA THR A 30 3.49 -1.84 25.44
C THR A 30 4.12 -2.92 26.35
N ILE A 31 4.74 -3.95 25.75
CA ILE A 31 5.33 -5.08 26.50
C ILE A 31 6.58 -4.67 27.30
N SER A 32 7.33 -3.66 26.84
CA SER A 32 8.51 -3.17 27.56
C SER A 32 8.20 -2.38 28.84
N PHE A 33 6.93 -1.95 29.03
CA PHE A 33 6.53 -1.18 30.23
C PHE A 33 6.00 -2.06 31.37
N LEU A 34 5.67 -3.32 31.08
CA LEU A 34 5.13 -4.28 32.08
C LEU A 34 6.20 -5.04 32.87
N ALA A 35 7.47 -4.94 32.44
CA ALA A 35 8.57 -5.63 33.14
C ALA A 35 8.95 -5.01 34.50
N SER A 36 8.41 -3.84 34.88
CA SER A 36 8.68 -3.17 36.16
C SER A 36 7.59 -3.33 37.22
N CYS A 37 6.51 -4.05 36.93
CA CYS A 37 5.43 -4.32 37.89
C CYS A 37 5.46 -5.77 38.39
N THR A 38 6.60 -6.25 38.85
CA THR A 38 6.70 -7.52 39.58
C THR A 38 6.41 -7.27 41.06
N HIS A 39 5.23 -7.54 41.51
CA HIS A 39 4.77 -8.06 42.82
C HIS A 39 3.27 -7.73 43.00
N ALA A 40 2.45 -8.37 42.21
CA ALA A 40 1.05 -8.59 42.60
C ALA A 40 0.76 -10.09 42.38
N THR A 41 0.58 -10.78 43.46
CA THR A 41 0.18 -12.19 43.51
C THR A 41 -1.13 -12.41 42.77
N LEU A 42 -1.03 -13.00 41.57
CA LEU A 42 -2.16 -13.47 40.77
C LEU A 42 -2.43 -14.94 41.11
N THR A 43 -3.29 -15.17 42.05
CA THR A 43 -4.05 -16.42 42.23
C THR A 43 -5.26 -16.08 43.11
N PRO A 44 -6.50 -16.37 42.76
CA PRO A 44 -7.09 -17.59 42.19
C PRO A 44 -8.20 -17.39 41.11
N GLU A 45 -8.17 -16.39 40.27
CA GLU A 45 -9.27 -16.16 39.29
C GLU A 45 -9.19 -16.96 37.98
N ILE A 46 -8.15 -17.76 37.77
CA ILE A 46 -7.99 -18.53 36.51
C ILE A 46 -8.97 -19.74 36.45
N LYS A 47 -9.40 -20.29 37.59
CA LYS A 47 -10.32 -21.44 37.60
C LYS A 47 -11.76 -21.14 37.17
N THR A 48 -12.24 -19.92 37.42
CA THR A 48 -13.60 -19.52 37.02
C THR A 48 -13.72 -19.15 35.52
N TYR A 49 -12.62 -18.81 34.86
CA TYR A 49 -12.65 -18.47 33.43
C TYR A 49 -12.70 -19.69 32.50
N GLU A 50 -12.15 -20.82 32.94
CA GLU A 50 -12.21 -22.06 32.15
C GLU A 50 -13.59 -22.73 32.22
N GLU A 51 -14.31 -22.62 33.35
CA GLU A 51 -15.63 -23.22 33.50
C GLU A 51 -16.73 -22.46 32.74
N THR A 52 -16.65 -21.11 32.66
CA THR A 52 -17.59 -20.31 31.88
C THR A 52 -17.41 -20.51 30.37
N ASN A 53 -16.20 -20.78 29.93
CA ASN A 53 -15.93 -21.08 28.50
C ASN A 53 -16.36 -22.50 28.09
N ARG A 54 -16.49 -23.45 29.01
CA ARG A 54 -17.04 -24.80 28.70
C ARG A 54 -18.52 -24.76 28.39
N HIS A 55 -19.29 -23.92 29.05
CA HIS A 55 -20.73 -23.78 28.80
C HIS A 55 -21.07 -22.89 27.60
N ALA A 56 -20.20 -21.94 27.21
CA ALA A 56 -20.36 -21.17 25.98
C ALA A 56 -20.04 -22.01 24.73
N LYS A 57 -19.15 -23.00 24.85
CA LYS A 57 -18.80 -23.92 23.75
C LYS A 57 -19.89 -24.92 23.36
N ALA A 58 -20.88 -25.15 24.23
CA ALA A 58 -21.94 -26.15 23.99
C ALA A 58 -23.16 -25.57 23.24
N ARG A 59 -23.24 -24.25 22.98
CA ARG A 59 -24.43 -23.60 22.39
C ARG A 59 -24.21 -22.87 21.07
N SER A 60 -22.99 -22.69 20.61
CA SER A 60 -22.74 -22.28 19.25
C SER A 60 -22.22 -23.46 18.46
N GLY A 61 -22.91 -23.88 17.41
CA GLY A 61 -22.36 -24.82 16.44
C GLY A 61 -21.04 -24.23 15.93
N LEU A 62 -19.94 -24.59 16.58
CA LEU A 62 -18.60 -24.31 16.11
C LEU A 62 -18.44 -25.10 14.80
N GLN A 63 -18.67 -24.41 13.66
CA GLN A 63 -17.98 -24.82 12.46
C GLN A 63 -16.50 -24.88 12.84
N SER A 64 -15.93 -26.07 12.83
CA SER A 64 -14.50 -26.30 12.91
C SER A 64 -13.82 -25.30 11.94
N ARG A 65 -13.12 -24.31 12.48
CA ARG A 65 -12.21 -23.51 11.66
C ARG A 65 -11.09 -24.47 11.28
N ASN A 66 -11.22 -25.12 10.15
CA ASN A 66 -10.09 -25.78 9.50
C ASN A 66 -9.15 -24.64 9.07
N SER A 67 -8.26 -24.22 9.96
CA SER A 67 -7.12 -23.41 9.60
C SER A 67 -6.15 -24.32 8.85
N ASN A 68 -6.13 -24.22 7.54
CA ASN A 68 -5.14 -24.92 6.72
C ASN A 68 -3.82 -24.14 6.82
N ASN A 69 -3.00 -24.52 7.80
CA ASN A 69 -1.63 -24.00 7.90
C ASN A 69 -0.74 -24.80 6.96
N GLU A 70 -0.12 -24.13 6.02
CA GLU A 70 0.76 -24.76 5.04
C GLU A 70 2.09 -24.03 4.94
N THR A 71 3.17 -24.80 4.86
CA THR A 71 4.53 -24.33 4.66
C THR A 71 5.12 -25.01 3.44
N ILE A 72 5.63 -24.20 2.50
CA ILE A 72 6.32 -24.68 1.29
C ILE A 72 7.80 -24.34 1.42
N ASN A 73 8.64 -25.38 1.46
CA ASN A 73 10.09 -25.29 1.59
C ASN A 73 10.87 -25.95 0.44
N ASN A 74 10.17 -26.36 -0.62
CA ASN A 74 10.73 -27.03 -1.77
C ASN A 74 10.14 -26.49 -3.08
N LEU A 75 10.58 -27.05 -4.22
CA LEU A 75 10.04 -26.70 -5.52
C LEU A 75 8.64 -27.31 -5.73
N GLN A 76 7.70 -26.46 -6.12
CA GLN A 76 6.37 -26.81 -6.59
C GLN A 76 6.20 -26.34 -8.04
N THR A 77 5.53 -27.13 -8.87
CA THR A 77 5.28 -26.83 -10.29
C THR A 77 3.79 -26.70 -10.62
N SER A 78 2.96 -26.70 -9.61
CA SER A 78 1.51 -26.52 -9.71
C SER A 78 1.03 -25.35 -8.88
N THR A 79 -0.08 -24.73 -9.31
CA THR A 79 -0.73 -23.63 -8.61
C THR A 79 -1.10 -24.03 -7.19
N LYS A 80 -0.69 -23.21 -6.22
CA LYS A 80 -1.21 -23.30 -4.86
C LYS A 80 -2.52 -22.53 -4.77
N THR A 81 -3.61 -23.27 -4.54
CA THR A 81 -4.96 -22.68 -4.38
C THR A 81 -5.31 -22.57 -2.90
N ILE A 82 -5.72 -21.38 -2.48
CA ILE A 82 -6.17 -21.08 -1.12
C ILE A 82 -7.68 -20.89 -1.14
N SER A 83 -8.40 -21.71 -0.37
CA SER A 83 -9.85 -21.65 -0.22
C SER A 83 -10.25 -21.82 1.24
N GLY A 84 -11.52 -21.48 1.58
CA GLY A 84 -12.01 -21.55 2.95
C GLY A 84 -11.49 -20.41 3.84
N THR A 85 -11.49 -20.60 5.14
CA THR A 85 -11.25 -19.53 6.13
C THR A 85 -10.11 -19.83 7.08
N GLY A 86 -9.44 -18.78 7.57
CA GLY A 86 -8.41 -18.87 8.61
C GLY A 86 -7.10 -19.50 8.11
N ASN A 87 -6.83 -19.45 6.81
CA ASN A 87 -5.63 -20.03 6.22
C ASN A 87 -4.36 -19.30 6.65
N THR A 88 -3.25 -20.03 6.74
CA THR A 88 -1.89 -19.50 6.81
C THR A 88 -1.06 -20.21 5.74
N LEU A 89 -0.42 -19.40 4.87
CA LEU A 89 0.51 -19.92 3.86
C LEU A 89 1.87 -19.25 4.05
N VAL A 90 2.89 -20.07 4.29
CA VAL A 90 4.28 -19.65 4.40
C VAL A 90 5.07 -20.31 3.26
N ILE A 91 5.75 -19.48 2.47
CA ILE A 91 6.76 -19.93 1.51
C ILE A 91 8.11 -19.62 2.14
N GLU A 92 8.84 -20.63 2.54
CA GLU A 92 10.17 -20.47 3.14
C GLU A 92 11.21 -20.03 2.11
N SER A 93 12.39 -19.61 2.54
CA SER A 93 13.45 -19.09 1.66
C SER A 93 13.93 -20.11 0.61
N SER A 94 13.84 -21.39 0.92
CA SER A 94 14.09 -22.49 -0.02
C SER A 94 12.87 -22.87 -0.88
N GLY A 95 11.67 -22.38 -0.50
CA GLY A 95 10.42 -22.67 -1.20
C GLY A 95 10.33 -21.94 -2.54
N THR A 96 9.87 -22.64 -3.56
CA THR A 96 9.65 -22.06 -4.89
C THR A 96 8.39 -22.64 -5.50
N ILE A 97 7.53 -21.77 -6.04
CA ILE A 97 6.42 -22.19 -6.90
C ILE A 97 6.66 -21.58 -8.27
N THR A 98 6.90 -22.42 -9.26
CA THR A 98 7.14 -21.99 -10.65
C THR A 98 6.16 -22.67 -11.58
N ILE A 99 5.38 -21.87 -12.30
CA ILE A 99 4.39 -22.35 -13.26
C ILE A 99 4.92 -22.13 -14.67
N SER A 100 5.04 -23.21 -15.43
CA SER A 100 5.43 -23.18 -16.84
C SER A 100 4.24 -22.98 -17.79
N ASN A 101 3.04 -23.39 -17.38
CA ASN A 101 1.85 -23.30 -18.22
C ASN A 101 1.30 -21.85 -18.24
N GLY A 102 0.98 -21.36 -19.44
CA GLY A 102 0.33 -20.06 -19.59
C GLY A 102 -1.02 -20.00 -18.88
N GLY A 103 -1.35 -18.86 -18.30
CA GLY A 103 -2.65 -18.60 -17.69
C GLY A 103 -2.82 -19.07 -16.23
N GLN A 104 -1.82 -19.75 -15.64
CA GLN A 104 -1.89 -20.23 -14.26
C GLN A 104 -1.01 -19.40 -13.31
N GLN A 105 -1.51 -19.13 -12.11
CA GLN A 105 -0.84 -18.40 -11.05
C GLN A 105 0.06 -19.34 -10.23
N ALA A 106 1.10 -18.81 -9.58
CA ALA A 106 1.82 -19.57 -8.55
C ALA A 106 0.94 -19.74 -7.30
N VAL A 107 0.30 -18.66 -6.85
CA VAL A 107 -0.65 -18.69 -5.74
C VAL A 107 -1.97 -18.05 -6.17
N ASN A 108 -3.08 -18.73 -5.90
CA ASN A 108 -4.43 -18.27 -6.23
C ASN A 108 -5.35 -18.35 -5.00
N PHE A 109 -5.72 -17.19 -4.46
CA PHE A 109 -6.71 -17.06 -3.39
C PHE A 109 -8.10 -17.04 -4.01
N GLN A 110 -8.90 -18.03 -3.69
CA GLN A 110 -10.26 -18.16 -4.22
C GLN A 110 -11.20 -17.10 -3.62
N PRO A 111 -12.24 -16.69 -4.37
CA PRO A 111 -13.29 -15.82 -3.84
C PRO A 111 -13.85 -16.35 -2.51
N ASN A 112 -14.18 -15.44 -1.59
CA ASN A 112 -14.68 -15.73 -0.24
C ASN A 112 -13.65 -16.44 0.68
N SER A 113 -12.41 -16.63 0.25
CA SER A 113 -11.39 -17.15 1.16
C SER A 113 -10.94 -16.10 2.16
N SER A 114 -10.54 -16.55 3.35
CA SER A 114 -9.85 -15.70 4.30
C SER A 114 -8.51 -16.30 4.73
N THR A 115 -7.53 -15.42 4.87
CA THR A 115 -6.14 -15.78 5.18
C THR A 115 -5.66 -14.89 6.31
N SER A 116 -5.22 -15.50 7.40
CA SER A 116 -4.62 -14.77 8.52
C SER A 116 -3.22 -14.28 8.15
N THR A 117 -2.43 -15.16 7.52
CA THR A 117 -1.07 -14.80 7.13
C THR A 117 -0.71 -15.45 5.78
N PHE A 118 -0.30 -14.62 4.84
CA PHE A 118 0.46 -15.02 3.67
C PHE A 118 1.86 -14.43 3.81
N LEU A 119 2.87 -15.28 3.97
CA LEU A 119 4.27 -14.90 4.08
C LEU A 119 5.08 -15.57 2.99
N ASN A 120 5.68 -14.77 2.12
CA ASN A 120 6.60 -15.25 1.09
C ASN A 120 8.03 -14.82 1.41
N LYS A 121 8.89 -15.77 1.72
CA LYS A 121 10.35 -15.58 1.83
C LYS A 121 11.08 -16.20 0.62
N GLY A 122 10.38 -17.02 -0.16
CA GLY A 122 10.92 -17.75 -1.30
C GLY A 122 10.63 -17.09 -2.64
N THR A 123 10.34 -17.91 -3.67
CA THR A 123 10.13 -17.44 -5.04
C THR A 123 8.81 -17.93 -5.62
N LEU A 124 7.99 -17.00 -6.11
CA LEU A 124 6.69 -17.25 -6.71
C LEU A 124 6.67 -16.74 -8.15
N ILE A 125 6.57 -17.66 -9.12
CA ILE A 125 6.57 -17.36 -10.56
C ILE A 125 5.30 -17.91 -11.19
N GLY A 126 4.40 -17.03 -11.59
CA GLY A 126 3.23 -17.40 -12.39
C GLY A 126 3.58 -17.63 -13.84
N GLY A 127 2.71 -18.32 -14.56
CA GLY A 127 2.85 -18.55 -16.00
C GLY A 127 2.70 -17.26 -16.82
N ASN A 128 2.93 -17.39 -18.12
CA ASN A 128 2.79 -16.28 -19.06
C ASN A 128 1.35 -15.75 -19.08
N ASN A 129 1.20 -14.43 -19.25
CA ASN A 129 -0.10 -13.72 -19.35
C ASN A 129 -0.98 -13.74 -18.10
N THR A 130 -0.46 -14.11 -16.94
CA THR A 130 -1.20 -14.11 -15.68
C THR A 130 -0.41 -13.42 -14.56
N ALA A 131 -1.01 -13.33 -13.36
CA ALA A 131 -0.33 -12.89 -12.16
C ALA A 131 0.49 -14.05 -11.53
N SER A 132 1.58 -13.71 -10.82
CA SER A 132 2.23 -14.70 -9.96
C SER A 132 1.40 -15.00 -8.73
N VAL A 133 0.79 -13.96 -8.12
CA VAL A 133 -0.16 -14.09 -7.00
C VAL A 133 -1.46 -13.41 -7.39
N GLN A 134 -2.55 -14.16 -7.32
CA GLN A 134 -3.90 -13.68 -7.61
C GLN A 134 -4.77 -13.70 -6.38
N LEU A 135 -5.45 -12.61 -6.10
CA LEU A 135 -6.38 -12.42 -5.00
C LEU A 135 -7.80 -12.27 -5.54
N GLY A 136 -8.62 -13.30 -5.34
CA GLY A 136 -9.97 -13.37 -5.88
C GLY A 136 -10.01 -13.68 -7.38
N ALA A 137 -11.19 -13.58 -7.98
CA ALA A 137 -11.41 -13.77 -9.40
C ALA A 137 -12.34 -12.69 -9.95
N ASN A 138 -12.18 -12.37 -11.23
CA ASN A 138 -13.01 -11.37 -11.90
C ASN A 138 -14.48 -11.79 -11.87
N GLY A 139 -15.35 -10.88 -11.48
CA GLY A 139 -16.79 -11.15 -11.42
C GLY A 139 -17.30 -11.83 -10.15
N ASN A 140 -16.44 -12.10 -9.18
CA ASN A 140 -16.76 -12.81 -7.95
C ASN A 140 -16.49 -11.98 -6.70
N ASN A 141 -16.86 -12.53 -5.55
CA ASN A 141 -16.58 -11.93 -4.25
C ASN A 141 -15.09 -11.79 -4.00
N GLY A 142 -14.72 -10.81 -3.18
CA GLY A 142 -13.34 -10.57 -2.78
C GLY A 142 -12.78 -11.62 -1.82
N VAL A 143 -11.56 -11.40 -1.41
CA VAL A 143 -10.84 -12.19 -0.40
C VAL A 143 -10.57 -11.33 0.83
N ASN A 144 -10.41 -11.97 1.99
CA ASN A 144 -10.01 -11.29 3.22
C ASN A 144 -8.61 -11.75 3.63
N ILE A 145 -7.66 -10.82 3.68
CA ILE A 145 -6.28 -11.12 4.09
C ILE A 145 -5.91 -10.19 5.23
N GLU A 146 -5.57 -10.76 6.39
CA GLU A 146 -5.09 -9.98 7.53
C GLU A 146 -3.67 -9.47 7.27
N THR A 147 -2.78 -10.36 6.87
CA THR A 147 -1.38 -10.00 6.55
C THR A 147 -0.94 -10.65 5.25
N PHE A 148 -0.57 -9.81 4.28
CA PHE A 148 0.17 -10.16 3.07
C PHE A 148 1.59 -9.63 3.23
N ASP A 149 2.58 -10.51 3.38
CA ASP A 149 3.98 -10.12 3.56
C ASP A 149 4.89 -10.79 2.53
N ASN A 150 5.51 -9.97 1.69
CA ASN A 150 6.52 -10.43 0.73
C ASN A 150 7.92 -9.99 1.17
N GLN A 151 8.74 -10.94 1.56
CA GLN A 151 10.16 -10.79 1.87
C GLN A 151 11.05 -11.41 0.78
N GLY A 152 10.47 -12.26 -0.09
CA GLY A 152 11.14 -12.96 -1.17
C GLY A 152 10.86 -12.33 -2.55
N ILE A 153 10.64 -13.17 -3.54
CA ILE A 153 10.44 -12.76 -4.94
C ILE A 153 9.04 -13.16 -5.40
N ILE A 154 8.29 -12.22 -5.94
CA ILE A 154 7.03 -12.45 -6.66
C ILE A 154 7.21 -11.97 -8.09
N GLY A 155 7.11 -12.88 -9.07
CA GLY A 155 7.33 -12.63 -10.48
C GLY A 155 8.82 -12.61 -10.84
N ASN A 156 9.14 -12.83 -12.12
CA ASN A 156 10.53 -12.86 -12.59
C ASN A 156 10.70 -12.31 -14.01
N GLY A 157 9.70 -11.69 -14.56
CA GLY A 157 9.77 -11.19 -15.92
C GLY A 157 9.16 -12.07 -17.01
N SER A 158 8.53 -13.21 -16.68
CA SER A 158 7.59 -13.93 -17.57
C SER A 158 6.14 -13.65 -17.21
N SER A 159 5.81 -13.50 -15.93
CA SER A 159 4.47 -13.19 -15.47
C SER A 159 4.01 -11.82 -15.95
N LYS A 160 2.76 -11.71 -16.36
CA LYS A 160 2.16 -10.44 -16.79
C LYS A 160 2.08 -9.45 -15.63
N PHE A 161 1.63 -9.92 -14.46
CA PHE A 161 1.55 -9.15 -13.22
C PHE A 161 2.34 -9.87 -12.12
N GLY A 162 2.83 -9.12 -11.14
CA GLY A 162 3.35 -9.68 -9.89
C GLY A 162 2.19 -10.12 -9.00
N VAL A 163 1.46 -9.14 -8.45
CA VAL A 163 0.28 -9.34 -7.61
C VAL A 163 -0.93 -8.67 -8.25
N THR A 164 -2.04 -9.38 -8.34
CA THR A 164 -3.30 -8.83 -8.83
C THR A 164 -4.43 -9.10 -7.84
N VAL A 165 -5.10 -8.05 -7.42
CA VAL A 165 -6.41 -8.11 -6.77
C VAL A 165 -7.46 -7.82 -7.82
N PHE A 166 -8.32 -8.80 -8.14
CA PHE A 166 -9.30 -8.64 -9.19
C PHE A 166 -10.53 -7.82 -8.75
N PHE A 167 -11.16 -7.18 -9.74
CA PHE A 167 -12.48 -6.59 -9.56
C PHE A 167 -13.50 -7.68 -9.22
N GLY A 168 -14.20 -7.51 -8.12
CA GLY A 168 -15.48 -8.16 -7.95
C GLY A 168 -16.42 -7.65 -9.06
N GLY A 169 -16.75 -8.47 -10.04
CA GLY A 169 -17.57 -8.04 -11.16
C GLY A 169 -19.04 -8.13 -10.84
N GLY A 170 -19.79 -7.07 -11.13
CA GLY A 170 -21.19 -7.07 -11.61
C GLY A 170 -22.30 -7.81 -10.86
N GLY A 171 -22.05 -8.54 -9.81
CA GLY A 171 -23.08 -9.14 -8.95
C GLY A 171 -23.64 -8.13 -7.95
N LYS A 172 -24.88 -8.32 -7.52
CA LYS A 172 -25.58 -7.41 -6.59
C LYS A 172 -24.92 -7.25 -5.21
N ASP A 173 -23.94 -8.09 -4.87
CA ASP A 173 -23.15 -8.07 -3.64
C ASP A 173 -21.65 -8.00 -3.97
N ASN A 174 -21.21 -6.85 -4.48
CA ASN A 174 -19.80 -6.57 -4.78
C ASN A 174 -18.97 -6.50 -3.51
N SER A 175 -18.70 -7.62 -2.85
CA SER A 175 -17.80 -7.63 -1.72
C SER A 175 -16.39 -7.34 -2.19
N LYS A 176 -15.84 -6.23 -1.67
CA LYS A 176 -14.45 -5.85 -1.93
C LYS A 176 -13.51 -6.85 -1.28
N SER A 177 -12.34 -7.03 -1.87
CA SER A 177 -11.25 -7.66 -1.13
C SER A 177 -10.83 -6.76 0.04
N ILE A 178 -10.57 -7.36 1.18
CA ILE A 178 -10.07 -6.66 2.38
C ILE A 178 -8.66 -7.14 2.64
N ILE A 179 -7.72 -6.21 2.68
CA ILE A 179 -6.32 -6.49 3.01
C ILE A 179 -5.94 -5.53 4.12
N ASN A 180 -5.77 -6.04 5.35
CA ASN A 180 -5.44 -5.17 6.46
C ASN A 180 -3.99 -4.68 6.35
N ASN A 181 -3.04 -5.58 6.14
CA ASN A 181 -1.63 -5.23 5.99
C ASN A 181 -1.06 -5.85 4.72
N PHE A 182 -0.60 -5.01 3.80
CA PHE A 182 0.19 -5.41 2.64
C PHE A 182 1.61 -4.89 2.80
N SER A 183 2.59 -5.77 2.95
CA SER A 183 3.99 -5.39 3.06
C SER A 183 4.85 -6.05 1.98
N ASN A 184 5.83 -5.31 1.48
CA ASN A 184 6.86 -5.79 0.59
C ASN A 184 8.22 -5.27 1.03
N SER A 185 9.06 -6.16 1.54
CA SER A 185 10.49 -5.92 1.78
C SER A 185 11.39 -6.63 0.75
N GLY A 186 10.81 -7.56 -0.01
CA GLY A 186 11.46 -8.27 -1.10
C GLY A 186 11.28 -7.61 -2.47
N THR A 187 11.07 -8.42 -3.49
CA THR A 187 10.89 -7.95 -4.88
C THR A 187 9.55 -8.41 -5.45
N ILE A 188 8.81 -7.47 -6.05
CA ILE A 188 7.62 -7.78 -6.86
C ILE A 188 7.88 -7.27 -8.27
N HIS A 189 7.87 -8.18 -9.25
CA HIS A 189 8.25 -7.87 -10.62
C HIS A 189 7.22 -8.36 -11.62
N SER A 190 6.97 -7.55 -12.67
CA SER A 190 6.14 -7.93 -13.82
C SER A 190 6.84 -7.66 -15.14
N ASN A 191 6.47 -8.44 -16.16
CA ASN A 191 7.04 -8.28 -17.51
C ASN A 191 6.13 -7.48 -18.45
N ALA A 192 4.83 -7.73 -18.46
CA ALA A 192 3.93 -7.18 -19.48
C ALA A 192 2.83 -6.26 -18.96
N GLY A 193 2.49 -6.34 -17.68
CA GLY A 193 1.49 -5.49 -17.01
C GLY A 193 2.06 -4.76 -15.82
N GLU A 194 1.20 -4.35 -14.93
CA GLU A 194 1.54 -3.72 -13.66
C GLU A 194 2.22 -4.75 -12.72
N SER A 195 3.16 -4.29 -11.89
CA SER A 195 3.70 -5.20 -10.86
C SER A 195 2.70 -5.47 -9.77
N ILE A 196 1.96 -4.45 -9.34
CA ILE A 196 0.83 -4.60 -8.45
C ILE A 196 -0.38 -3.92 -9.08
N TYR A 197 -1.48 -4.67 -9.15
CA TYR A 197 -2.77 -4.16 -9.58
C TYR A 197 -3.80 -4.37 -8.48
N PHE A 198 -4.30 -3.28 -7.90
CA PHE A 198 -5.39 -3.30 -6.93
C PHE A 198 -6.70 -2.90 -7.61
N GLY A 199 -7.60 -3.85 -7.79
CA GLY A 199 -8.95 -3.63 -8.26
C GLY A 199 -9.97 -3.95 -7.18
N ASN A 200 -10.85 -3.00 -6.83
CA ASN A 200 -11.96 -3.16 -5.89
C ASN A 200 -11.55 -3.75 -4.52
N ALA A 201 -10.61 -3.11 -3.84
CA ALA A 201 -10.10 -3.56 -2.56
C ALA A 201 -10.13 -2.45 -1.50
N ASN A 202 -10.30 -2.83 -0.24
CA ASN A 202 -10.03 -1.98 0.92
C ASN A 202 -8.72 -2.41 1.55
N ILE A 203 -7.72 -1.53 1.53
CA ILE A 203 -6.39 -1.81 2.04
C ILE A 203 -6.14 -0.84 3.20
N SER A 204 -5.99 -1.35 4.42
CA SER A 204 -5.76 -0.48 5.56
C SER A 204 -4.34 0.10 5.54
N SER A 205 -3.35 -0.75 5.26
CA SER A 205 -1.95 -0.35 5.19
C SER A 205 -1.23 -1.04 4.03
N PHE A 206 -0.56 -0.23 3.19
CA PHE A 206 0.39 -0.67 2.17
C PHE A 206 1.77 -0.13 2.52
N VAL A 207 2.75 -1.01 2.65
CA VAL A 207 4.15 -0.66 2.96
C VAL A 207 5.09 -1.31 1.96
N ASN A 208 5.91 -0.52 1.30
CA ASN A 208 7.00 -0.99 0.46
C ASN A 208 8.34 -0.48 0.98
N SER A 209 9.19 -1.37 1.46
CA SER A 209 10.59 -1.12 1.78
C SER A 209 11.56 -1.79 0.80
N GLY A 210 11.04 -2.71 -0.04
CA GLY A 210 11.78 -3.43 -1.05
C GLY A 210 11.67 -2.82 -2.45
N THR A 211 11.59 -3.66 -3.47
CA THR A 211 11.52 -3.23 -4.87
C THR A 211 10.22 -3.70 -5.53
N ILE A 212 9.51 -2.78 -6.14
CA ILE A 212 8.37 -3.05 -7.03
C ILE A 212 8.72 -2.52 -8.42
N LYS A 213 8.78 -3.41 -9.44
CA LYS A 213 9.28 -3.03 -10.76
C LYS A 213 8.45 -3.63 -11.89
N SER A 214 7.91 -2.79 -12.76
CA SER A 214 7.25 -3.21 -13.98
C SER A 214 8.05 -2.85 -15.24
N LYS A 215 8.23 -3.81 -16.14
CA LYS A 215 8.90 -3.56 -17.44
C LYS A 215 7.97 -2.88 -18.46
N GLN A 216 6.66 -3.04 -18.38
CA GLN A 216 5.74 -2.53 -19.41
C GLN A 216 4.59 -1.69 -18.83
N GLY A 217 4.14 -1.94 -17.61
CA GLY A 217 3.03 -1.25 -16.96
C GLY A 217 3.45 -0.22 -15.91
N ALA A 218 2.53 0.09 -15.00
CA ALA A 218 2.83 0.82 -13.79
C ALA A 218 3.53 -0.06 -12.76
N GLY A 219 4.34 0.52 -11.89
CA GLY A 219 4.83 -0.20 -10.71
C GLY A 219 3.67 -0.64 -9.83
N VAL A 220 2.82 0.30 -9.42
CA VAL A 220 1.59 0.06 -8.68
C VAL A 220 0.43 0.76 -9.38
N ASN A 221 -0.67 0.05 -9.63
CA ASN A 221 -1.92 0.59 -10.14
C ASN A 221 -3.04 0.41 -9.10
N ILE A 222 -3.54 1.53 -8.58
CA ILE A 222 -4.67 1.59 -7.65
C ILE A 222 -5.89 1.96 -8.48
N SER A 223 -6.67 0.96 -8.86
CA SER A 223 -7.80 1.12 -9.77
C SER A 223 -9.09 1.52 -9.04
N GLN A 224 -10.11 1.88 -9.82
CA GLN A 224 -11.41 2.28 -9.28
C GLN A 224 -11.98 1.23 -8.32
N GLY A 225 -12.74 1.69 -7.32
CA GLY A 225 -13.30 0.83 -6.29
C GLY A 225 -12.34 0.47 -5.16
N THR A 226 -11.03 0.72 -5.30
CA THR A 226 -10.05 0.52 -4.23
C THR A 226 -10.05 1.69 -3.27
N SER A 227 -9.75 1.46 -1.99
CA SER A 227 -9.38 2.49 -1.02
C SER A 227 -8.14 2.05 -0.26
N ILE A 228 -7.23 3.00 -0.03
CA ILE A 228 -6.03 2.75 0.77
C ILE A 228 -5.99 3.74 1.93
N GLY A 229 -5.89 3.22 3.16
CA GLY A 229 -5.72 4.03 4.36
C GLY A 229 -4.36 4.71 4.35
N ASN A 230 -3.31 3.92 4.44
CA ASN A 230 -1.92 4.40 4.45
C ASN A 230 -1.12 3.72 3.34
N PHE A 231 -0.53 4.51 2.44
CA PHE A 231 0.41 4.07 1.42
C PHE A 231 1.80 4.61 1.77
N ASN A 232 2.72 3.74 2.17
CA ASN A 232 4.07 4.10 2.57
C ASN A 232 5.09 3.43 1.64
N ASN A 233 5.94 4.23 1.00
CA ASN A 233 7.07 3.75 0.21
C ASN A 233 8.39 4.29 0.78
N SER A 234 9.23 3.41 1.33
CA SER A 234 10.62 3.69 1.68
C SER A 234 11.62 3.00 0.76
N GLY A 235 11.15 2.06 -0.07
CA GLY A 235 11.93 1.35 -1.07
C GLY A 235 11.84 1.98 -2.46
N THR A 236 11.84 1.15 -3.50
CA THR A 236 11.76 1.59 -4.90
C THR A 236 10.47 1.10 -5.55
N ILE A 237 9.76 2.02 -6.19
CA ILE A 237 8.65 1.70 -7.10
C ILE A 237 8.99 2.23 -8.48
N GLU A 238 9.15 1.32 -9.44
CA GLU A 238 9.51 1.63 -10.82
C GLU A 238 8.46 1.10 -11.79
N GLY A 239 7.91 1.97 -12.61
CA GLY A 239 7.05 1.60 -13.74
C GLY A 239 7.69 1.94 -15.07
N LYS A 240 7.17 1.41 -16.18
CA LYS A 240 7.62 1.85 -17.51
C LYS A 240 7.22 3.29 -17.76
N LYS A 241 5.92 3.59 -17.69
CA LYS A 241 5.35 4.91 -17.96
C LYS A 241 4.85 5.64 -16.71
N VAL A 242 4.45 4.89 -15.67
CA VAL A 242 3.93 5.45 -14.43
C VAL A 242 4.48 4.64 -13.26
N GLY A 243 5.11 5.29 -12.30
CA GLY A 243 5.55 4.64 -11.07
C GLY A 243 4.35 4.15 -10.27
N VAL A 244 3.49 5.08 -9.84
CA VAL A 244 2.24 4.79 -9.14
C VAL A 244 1.07 5.47 -9.85
N ARG A 245 0.04 4.68 -10.23
CA ARG A 245 -1.21 5.21 -10.77
C ARG A 245 -2.29 5.18 -9.70
N VAL A 246 -2.89 6.34 -9.44
CA VAL A 246 -3.92 6.54 -8.42
C VAL A 246 -5.24 6.89 -9.10
N ASN A 247 -6.12 5.90 -9.28
CA ASN A 247 -7.47 6.08 -9.81
C ASN A 247 -8.54 5.88 -8.73
N SER A 248 -8.15 5.87 -7.45
CA SER A 248 -9.05 5.71 -6.33
C SER A 248 -8.50 6.37 -5.07
N THR A 249 -9.29 6.41 -4.00
CA THR A 249 -9.00 7.22 -2.82
C THR A 249 -7.83 6.69 -1.99
N ILE A 250 -6.94 7.59 -1.58
CA ILE A 250 -5.89 7.33 -0.59
C ILE A 250 -5.99 8.38 0.52
N ASN A 251 -6.03 7.94 1.79
CA ASN A 251 -6.01 8.89 2.89
C ASN A 251 -4.61 9.50 3.08
N THR A 252 -3.59 8.67 3.24
CA THR A 252 -2.21 9.13 3.42
C THR A 252 -1.29 8.42 2.45
N PHE A 253 -0.57 9.19 1.65
CA PHE A 253 0.49 8.71 0.76
C PHE A 253 1.83 9.31 1.21
N VAL A 254 2.76 8.49 1.64
CA VAL A 254 4.11 8.92 2.03
C VAL A 254 5.14 8.23 1.15
N ASN A 255 6.03 9.02 0.55
CA ASN A 255 7.21 8.52 -0.13
C ASN A 255 8.48 9.05 0.56
N SER A 256 9.24 8.16 1.15
CA SER A 256 10.60 8.43 1.66
C SER A 256 11.70 7.75 0.83
N GLY A 257 11.31 6.86 -0.10
CA GLY A 257 12.19 6.16 -1.03
C GLY A 257 12.19 6.76 -2.43
N LEU A 258 12.19 5.91 -3.43
CA LEU A 258 12.21 6.28 -4.85
C LEU A 258 10.92 5.83 -5.55
N ILE A 259 10.25 6.75 -6.22
CA ILE A 259 9.20 6.44 -7.20
C ILE A 259 9.68 6.97 -8.55
N THR A 260 9.76 6.10 -9.57
CA THR A 260 10.37 6.49 -10.86
C THR A 260 9.74 5.77 -12.05
N THR A 261 10.15 6.22 -13.25
CA THR A 261 9.78 5.62 -14.54
C THR A 261 11.02 5.36 -15.38
N THR A 262 10.96 4.34 -16.26
CA THR A 262 12.11 3.96 -17.09
C THR A 262 12.08 4.57 -18.48
N VAL A 263 10.90 4.94 -19.01
CA VAL A 263 10.78 5.48 -20.37
C VAL A 263 11.14 6.94 -20.38
N LYS A 264 12.09 7.27 -21.28
CA LYS A 264 12.49 8.65 -21.62
C LYS A 264 11.83 9.06 -22.94
N GLY A 265 11.60 10.36 -23.14
CA GLY A 265 11.11 10.91 -24.42
C GLY A 265 9.59 10.77 -24.66
N VAL A 266 8.79 10.33 -23.69
CA VAL A 266 7.34 10.17 -23.83
C VAL A 266 6.60 11.13 -22.91
N HIS A 267 5.69 11.92 -23.45
CA HIS A 267 4.89 12.92 -22.69
C HIS A 267 3.93 12.34 -21.62
N TRP A 268 3.92 11.03 -21.41
CA TRP A 268 3.02 10.31 -20.49
C TRP A 268 3.79 9.48 -19.46
N SER A 269 5.02 9.88 -19.14
CA SER A 269 5.87 9.15 -18.19
C SER A 269 5.93 9.93 -16.88
N ASP A 270 5.04 9.58 -15.96
CA ASP A 270 4.83 10.29 -14.71
C ASP A 270 5.27 9.45 -13.51
N GLY A 271 5.94 10.05 -12.53
CA GLY A 271 6.28 9.38 -11.28
C GLY A 271 5.01 8.88 -10.59
N ILE A 272 4.08 9.79 -10.31
CA ILE A 272 2.75 9.51 -9.77
C ILE A 272 1.70 10.17 -10.68
N GLY A 273 0.78 9.36 -11.24
CA GLY A 273 -0.39 9.83 -11.97
C GLY A 273 -1.62 9.79 -11.10
N ILE A 274 -2.30 10.93 -10.87
CA ILE A 274 -3.42 11.08 -9.95
C ILE A 274 -4.69 11.46 -10.71
N ASN A 275 -5.73 10.63 -10.59
CA ASN A 275 -7.06 10.85 -11.17
C ASN A 275 -8.17 10.77 -10.11
N ALA A 276 -7.83 10.73 -8.82
CA ALA A 276 -8.75 10.55 -7.72
C ALA A 276 -8.33 11.35 -6.48
N ASN A 277 -9.05 11.19 -5.38
CA ASN A 277 -8.81 11.98 -4.19
C ASN A 277 -7.67 11.39 -3.34
N VAL A 278 -6.74 12.24 -2.96
CA VAL A 278 -5.66 11.95 -2.00
C VAL A 278 -5.73 12.99 -0.89
N LYS A 279 -5.99 12.57 0.35
CA LYS A 279 -6.08 13.53 1.45
C LYS A 279 -4.71 14.15 1.76
N THR A 280 -3.69 13.35 1.98
CA THR A 280 -2.31 13.83 2.19
C THR A 280 -1.35 13.08 1.30
N LEU A 281 -0.56 13.80 0.50
CA LEU A 281 0.59 13.28 -0.22
C LEU A 281 1.85 13.95 0.32
N LYS A 282 2.73 13.18 0.96
CA LYS A 282 4.00 13.67 1.49
C LYS A 282 5.18 12.98 0.80
N ASN A 283 6.11 13.77 0.28
CA ASN A 283 7.38 13.30 -0.27
C ASN A 283 8.56 13.81 0.56
N THR A 284 9.31 12.91 1.15
CA THR A 284 10.60 13.17 1.79
C THR A 284 11.77 12.54 1.02
N GLY A 285 11.47 11.61 0.09
CA GLY A 285 12.41 10.95 -0.79
C GLY A 285 12.47 11.57 -2.18
N THR A 286 12.50 10.74 -3.21
CA THR A 286 12.54 11.18 -4.60
C THR A 286 11.34 10.65 -5.38
N ILE A 287 10.65 11.56 -6.08
CA ILE A 287 9.66 11.22 -7.09
C ILE A 287 10.19 11.76 -8.44
N GLN A 288 10.34 10.87 -9.41
CA GLN A 288 10.87 11.21 -10.72
C GLN A 288 9.98 10.68 -11.84
N GLY A 289 9.65 11.54 -12.80
CA GLY A 289 8.97 11.17 -14.03
C GLY A 289 9.58 11.90 -15.22
N PHE A 290 9.58 11.29 -16.40
CA PHE A 290 10.06 12.01 -17.60
C PHE A 290 9.12 13.18 -17.95
N SER A 291 7.80 12.96 -17.92
CA SER A 291 6.83 14.04 -18.12
C SER A 291 6.76 14.93 -16.87
N ALA A 292 6.38 14.34 -15.75
CA ALA A 292 6.32 15.01 -14.45
C ALA A 292 6.51 14.01 -13.30
N PRO A 293 7.10 14.40 -12.17
CA PRO A 293 7.07 13.59 -10.96
C PRO A 293 5.65 13.40 -10.45
N ILE A 294 4.82 14.42 -10.49
CA ILE A 294 3.39 14.35 -10.19
C ILE A 294 2.61 14.93 -11.35
N LYS A 295 1.65 14.14 -11.87
CA LYS A 295 0.64 14.60 -12.80
C LYS A 295 -0.74 14.35 -12.23
N SER A 296 -1.55 15.39 -12.08
CA SER A 296 -2.96 15.28 -11.76
C SER A 296 -3.79 15.57 -13.01
N SER A 297 -4.72 14.65 -13.32
CA SER A 297 -5.69 14.83 -14.41
C SER A 297 -7.12 14.91 -13.88
N GLY A 298 -7.32 14.90 -12.57
CA GLY A 298 -8.61 15.00 -11.88
C GLY A 298 -8.45 14.74 -10.39
N GLY A 299 -9.58 14.79 -9.66
CA GLY A 299 -9.61 14.58 -8.22
C GLY A 299 -9.08 15.74 -7.39
N THR A 300 -8.96 15.52 -6.10
CA THR A 300 -8.50 16.52 -5.13
C THR A 300 -7.33 15.97 -4.32
N ILE A 301 -6.25 16.73 -4.23
CA ILE A 301 -5.20 16.55 -3.23
C ILE A 301 -5.43 17.62 -2.17
N GLU A 302 -5.81 17.22 -0.93
CA GLU A 302 -6.05 18.23 0.11
C GLU A 302 -4.74 18.87 0.55
N THR A 303 -3.71 18.07 0.79
CA THR A 303 -2.38 18.59 1.15
C THR A 303 -1.29 17.84 0.39
N LEU A 304 -0.50 18.57 -0.39
CA LEU A 304 0.71 18.10 -1.06
C LEU A 304 1.93 18.68 -0.36
N ILE A 305 2.73 17.84 0.28
CA ILE A 305 3.93 18.24 1.03
C ILE A 305 5.15 17.68 0.32
N ASN A 306 6.08 18.54 -0.09
CA ASN A 306 7.37 18.14 -0.62
C ASN A 306 8.50 18.66 0.29
N GLU A 307 9.13 17.75 0.99
CA GLU A 307 10.36 17.98 1.78
C GLU A 307 11.60 17.34 1.09
N GLY A 308 11.37 16.49 0.09
CA GLY A 308 12.39 15.80 -0.68
C GLY A 308 12.60 16.39 -2.09
N THR A 309 12.75 15.52 -3.07
CA THR A 309 12.99 15.90 -4.48
C THR A 309 11.86 15.42 -5.38
N MET A 310 11.29 16.34 -6.12
CA MET A 310 10.40 16.09 -7.26
C MET A 310 11.11 16.49 -8.53
N LYS A 311 11.42 15.53 -9.43
CA LYS A 311 12.19 15.76 -10.63
C LYS A 311 11.43 15.35 -11.87
N GLY A 312 11.08 16.34 -12.71
CA GLY A 312 10.51 16.14 -14.04
C GLY A 312 11.50 16.59 -15.11
N GLU A 313 11.54 15.94 -16.25
CA GLU A 313 12.30 16.52 -17.37
C GLU A 313 11.48 17.59 -18.09
N SER A 314 10.17 17.40 -18.19
CA SER A 314 9.30 18.35 -18.88
C SER A 314 8.66 19.37 -17.93
N ILE A 315 8.09 18.91 -16.83
CA ILE A 315 7.35 19.72 -15.86
C ILE A 315 7.65 19.22 -14.45
N GLY A 316 7.82 20.11 -13.48
CA GLY A 316 8.03 19.76 -12.08
C GLY A 316 6.76 19.21 -11.41
N ILE A 317 5.63 19.93 -11.48
CA ILE A 317 4.29 19.45 -11.10
C ILE A 317 3.33 19.82 -12.23
N TYR A 318 2.62 18.83 -12.75
CA TYR A 318 1.67 19.02 -13.83
C TYR A 318 0.22 18.80 -13.38
N MET A 319 -0.55 19.87 -13.37
CA MET A 319 -1.99 19.83 -13.12
C MET A 319 -2.72 20.02 -14.45
N SER A 320 -3.41 18.97 -14.92
CA SER A 320 -4.24 19.01 -16.12
C SER A 320 -5.69 18.67 -15.79
N GLY A 321 -6.25 19.38 -14.83
CA GLY A 321 -7.51 19.14 -14.14
C GLY A 321 -7.29 18.85 -12.65
N GLY A 322 -8.37 18.91 -11.89
CA GLY A 322 -8.34 18.64 -10.45
C GLY A 322 -7.89 19.81 -9.59
N LEU A 323 -7.81 19.56 -8.29
CA LEU A 323 -7.57 20.55 -7.25
C LEU A 323 -6.44 20.12 -6.32
N VAL A 324 -5.52 21.02 -6.01
CA VAL A 324 -4.66 20.95 -4.83
C VAL A 324 -5.07 22.07 -3.88
N LYS A 325 -5.58 21.75 -2.67
CA LYS A 325 -5.96 22.80 -1.73
C LYS A 325 -4.73 23.50 -1.13
N THR A 326 -3.70 22.73 -0.76
CA THR A 326 -2.47 23.31 -0.22
C THR A 326 -1.25 22.54 -0.73
N LEU A 327 -0.33 23.28 -1.36
CA LEU A 327 1.02 22.80 -1.70
C LEU A 327 2.03 23.43 -0.71
N ILE A 328 2.73 22.59 0.03
CA ILE A 328 3.82 22.99 0.93
C ILE A 328 5.12 22.42 0.35
N ASN A 329 6.04 23.28 -0.05
CA ASN A 329 7.34 22.87 -0.56
C ASN A 329 8.48 23.48 0.27
N SER A 330 9.19 22.62 1.00
CA SER A 330 10.47 22.96 1.64
C SER A 330 11.66 22.24 0.98
N GLY A 331 11.37 21.29 0.08
CA GLY A 331 12.35 20.56 -0.73
C GLY A 331 12.59 21.19 -2.09
N THR A 332 12.82 20.33 -3.09
CA THR A 332 13.11 20.74 -4.45
C THR A 332 12.06 20.23 -5.44
N ILE A 333 11.49 21.12 -6.22
CA ILE A 333 10.68 20.82 -7.41
C ILE A 333 11.48 21.30 -8.60
N ASN A 334 11.96 20.36 -9.45
CA ASN A 334 12.90 20.66 -10.50
C ASN A 334 12.40 20.16 -11.87
N GLN A 335 12.59 20.97 -12.87
CA GLN A 335 12.38 20.67 -14.27
C GLN A 335 13.68 20.96 -15.05
N ASN A 336 14.14 20.02 -15.87
CA ASN A 336 15.46 20.08 -16.50
C ASN A 336 15.44 20.30 -18.01
N ASN A 337 14.29 20.35 -18.69
CA ASN A 337 14.20 20.56 -20.13
C ASN A 337 14.30 22.04 -20.48
N SER A 338 14.93 22.36 -21.59
CA SER A 338 15.04 23.73 -22.14
C SER A 338 13.88 24.14 -23.06
N ALA A 339 12.84 23.31 -23.18
CA ALA A 339 11.69 23.65 -24.01
C ALA A 339 10.95 24.88 -23.47
N THR A 340 10.51 25.74 -24.37
CA THR A 340 9.84 27.02 -24.05
C THR A 340 8.51 26.88 -23.29
N TRP A 341 7.94 25.68 -23.24
CA TRP A 341 6.71 25.35 -22.51
C TRP A 341 6.97 24.67 -21.17
N ALA A 342 8.22 24.45 -20.81
CA ALA A 342 8.63 23.81 -19.58
C ALA A 342 8.32 24.68 -18.35
N ALA A 343 7.96 24.07 -17.24
CA ALA A 343 7.62 24.78 -16.02
C ALA A 343 7.97 23.98 -14.76
N GLY A 344 8.32 24.66 -13.68
CA GLY A 344 8.40 24.06 -12.35
C GLY A 344 7.03 23.57 -11.89
N ILE A 345 5.99 24.40 -12.00
CA ILE A 345 4.58 24.04 -11.81
C ILE A 345 3.79 24.51 -13.03
N LYS A 346 2.96 23.62 -13.59
CA LYS A 346 2.10 23.95 -14.73
C LYS A 346 0.65 23.62 -14.43
N LEU A 347 -0.25 24.62 -14.61
CA LEU A 347 -1.69 24.50 -14.45
C LEU A 347 -2.39 24.66 -15.79
N GLN A 348 -3.23 23.68 -16.16
CA GLN A 348 -4.04 23.67 -17.39
C GLN A 348 -5.44 23.10 -17.10
N ASN A 349 -6.38 23.25 -18.05
CA ASN A 349 -7.68 22.58 -18.07
C ASN A 349 -8.47 22.77 -16.77
N ASN A 350 -8.64 24.02 -16.33
CA ASN A 350 -9.35 24.41 -15.12
C ASN A 350 -8.82 23.79 -13.82
N SER A 351 -7.55 23.35 -13.80
CA SER A 351 -6.93 22.90 -12.55
C SER A 351 -6.68 24.08 -11.61
N THR A 352 -6.68 23.81 -10.31
CA THR A 352 -6.49 24.84 -9.29
C THR A 352 -5.47 24.40 -8.25
N ILE A 353 -4.62 25.32 -7.80
CA ILE A 353 -3.89 25.22 -6.54
C ILE A 353 -4.35 26.41 -5.69
N GLU A 354 -5.05 26.18 -4.58
CA GLU A 354 -5.62 27.26 -3.74
C GLU A 354 -4.54 27.99 -2.92
N ASN A 355 -3.57 27.22 -2.39
CA ASN A 355 -2.51 27.78 -1.54
C ASN A 355 -1.15 27.18 -1.91
N ILE A 356 -0.13 28.02 -2.01
CA ILE A 356 1.27 27.58 -2.16
C ILE A 356 2.10 28.21 -1.04
N ILE A 357 2.73 27.35 -0.24
CA ILE A 357 3.72 27.73 0.76
C ILE A 357 5.06 27.17 0.30
N ASN A 358 5.97 28.02 -0.14
CA ASN A 358 7.27 27.61 -0.67
C ASN A 358 8.42 28.25 0.14
N THR A 359 9.13 27.44 0.89
CA THR A 359 10.40 27.78 1.55
C THR A 359 11.60 27.09 0.90
N GLY A 360 11.33 26.13 0.00
CA GLY A 360 12.33 25.40 -0.75
C GLY A 360 12.57 25.99 -2.14
N SER A 361 12.81 25.13 -3.12
CA SER A 361 13.16 25.54 -4.49
C SER A 361 12.16 25.00 -5.51
N ILE A 362 11.66 25.89 -6.36
CA ILE A 362 10.91 25.56 -7.59
C ILE A 362 11.72 26.07 -8.77
N ARG A 363 12.31 25.16 -9.57
CA ARG A 363 13.22 25.49 -10.64
C ARG A 363 12.73 24.98 -11.98
N SER A 364 12.94 25.78 -13.02
CA SER A 364 12.71 25.42 -14.41
C SER A 364 13.60 26.25 -15.29
N ASN A 365 13.94 25.75 -16.48
CA ASN A 365 14.68 26.46 -17.50
C ASN A 365 13.80 27.45 -18.28
N ALA A 366 12.47 27.43 -18.14
CA ALA A 366 11.57 28.37 -18.79
C ALA A 366 10.72 29.12 -17.75
N PHE A 367 9.71 28.50 -17.16
CA PHE A 367 8.81 29.17 -16.23
C PHE A 367 8.89 28.53 -14.82
N GLY A 368 9.07 29.33 -13.77
CA GLY A 368 8.90 28.83 -12.40
C GLY A 368 7.49 28.28 -12.21
N ILE A 369 6.46 29.06 -12.56
CA ILE A 369 5.05 28.68 -12.55
C ILE A 369 4.41 29.15 -13.86
N SER A 370 3.65 28.27 -14.52
CA SER A 370 2.92 28.55 -15.77
C SER A 370 1.44 28.22 -15.60
N VAL A 371 0.58 29.17 -15.95
CA VAL A 371 -0.88 29.03 -15.87
C VAL A 371 -1.47 29.25 -17.26
N THR A 372 -2.03 28.19 -17.85
CA THR A 372 -2.64 28.22 -19.19
C THR A 372 -4.03 27.58 -19.14
N GLY A 373 -4.98 28.26 -18.47
CA GLY A 373 -6.35 27.75 -18.24
C GLY A 373 -6.53 27.04 -16.90
N GLY A 374 -5.74 27.39 -15.91
CA GLY A 374 -5.90 27.05 -14.50
C GLY A 374 -6.13 28.29 -13.63
N LYS A 375 -6.14 28.11 -12.30
CA LYS A 375 -6.31 29.17 -11.30
C LYS A 375 -5.35 28.96 -10.12
N PHE A 376 -4.99 30.07 -9.49
CA PHE A 376 -4.44 30.17 -8.13
C PHE A 376 -5.45 30.82 -7.24
#